data_dc788f430c343ea9f81828b9bdfc09b9
#
_entry.id   dc788f430c343ea9f81828b9bdfc09b9
#
_cell.length_a   1.000
_cell.length_b   1.000
_cell.length_c   1.000
_cell.angle_alpha   90.00
_cell.angle_beta   90.00
_cell.angle_gamma   90.00
#
_symmetry.space_group_name_H-M   'P 1'
#
loop_
_entity.id
_entity.type
_entity.pdbx_description
1 polymer ?
#
loop_
_entity_poly.entity_id
_entity_poly.type
_entity_poly.pdbx_seq_one_letter_code
_entity_poly.pdbx_strand_id
1 'polypeptide(L)'
;MFRVALAAFAASVVLGHGAALAASAEKGKAAFVKFGCWQCHGFQGQGSVATSNGKALAPDPMPWEGFSTLVRTSNTGMPPYTEKVLPNDDLADIYAYLQSIPKPADYKSIPLLNQ
;
A
#
# COMPACT_ATOMS: atom_id res chain seq x y z
N MET A 1 55.30 -1.50 -44.99
CA MET A 1 53.98 -0.87 -44.76
C MET A 1 53.23 -1.67 -43.71
N PHE A 2 53.32 -1.27 -42.43
CA PHE A 2 52.62 -1.93 -41.30
C PHE A 2 51.29 -1.17 -41.04
N ARG A 3 50.17 -1.84 -41.21
CA ARG A 3 48.85 -1.32 -40.82
C ARG A 3 48.55 -1.78 -39.40
N VAL A 4 48.56 -0.83 -38.44
CA VAL A 4 48.12 -1.06 -37.09
C VAL A 4 46.58 -0.88 -37.07
N ALA A 5 45.86 -1.97 -36.78
CA ALA A 5 44.42 -1.93 -36.55
C ALA A 5 44.15 -1.56 -35.10
N LEU A 6 43.56 -0.41 -34.85
CA LEU A 6 43.07 -0.01 -33.53
C LEU A 6 41.71 -0.71 -33.28
N ALA A 7 41.68 -1.65 -32.35
CA ALA A 7 40.46 -2.23 -31.85
C ALA A 7 39.85 -1.31 -30.77
N ALA A 8 38.74 -0.67 -31.07
CA ALA A 8 37.99 0.10 -30.11
C ALA A 8 37.16 -0.85 -29.22
N PHE A 9 37.53 -0.94 -27.94
CA PHE A 9 36.79 -1.64 -26.94
C PHE A 9 35.61 -0.74 -26.46
N ALA A 10 34.40 -1.04 -26.89
CA ALA A 10 33.20 -0.39 -26.39
C ALA A 10 32.82 -1.01 -25.03
N ALA A 11 33.09 -0.30 -23.96
CA ALA A 11 32.64 -0.69 -22.61
C ALA A 11 31.12 -0.41 -22.48
N SER A 12 30.31 -1.46 -22.55
CA SER A 12 28.89 -1.39 -22.27
C SER A 12 28.65 -1.23 -20.78
N VAL A 13 28.34 -0.01 -20.34
CA VAL A 13 27.89 0.26 -18.97
C VAL A 13 26.45 -0.24 -18.87
N VAL A 14 26.29 -1.41 -18.26
CA VAL A 14 24.97 -1.93 -17.85
C VAL A 14 24.56 -1.13 -16.60
N LEU A 15 23.78 -0.09 -16.81
CA LEU A 15 23.04 0.59 -15.74
C LEU A 15 21.99 -0.40 -15.20
N GLY A 16 22.34 -1.07 -14.11
CA GLY A 16 21.41 -1.87 -13.35
C GLY A 16 20.30 -0.95 -12.78
N HIS A 17 19.19 -0.83 -13.52
CA HIS A 17 17.98 -0.26 -12.98
C HIS A 17 17.47 -1.27 -11.93
N GLY A 18 17.70 -0.97 -10.65
CA GLY A 18 17.00 -1.66 -9.58
C GLY A 18 15.51 -1.44 -9.82
N ALA A 19 14.82 -2.46 -10.32
CA ALA A 19 13.37 -2.44 -10.42
C ALA A 19 12.84 -2.27 -9.00
N ALA A 20 12.33 -1.08 -8.66
CA ALA A 20 11.50 -0.91 -7.49
C ALA A 20 10.37 -1.93 -7.63
N LEU A 21 10.28 -2.89 -6.69
CA LEU A 21 9.22 -3.88 -6.72
C LEU A 21 7.89 -3.11 -6.61
N ALA A 22 7.00 -3.33 -7.57
CA ALA A 22 5.67 -2.75 -7.53
C ALA A 22 4.95 -3.23 -6.26
N ALA A 23 4.24 -2.32 -5.59
CA ALA A 23 3.48 -2.65 -4.39
C ALA A 23 2.46 -3.75 -4.67
N SER A 24 2.33 -4.71 -3.73
CA SER A 24 1.50 -5.91 -3.88
C SER A 24 0.31 -5.87 -2.94
N ALA A 25 -0.90 -5.92 -3.48
CA ALA A 25 -2.13 -5.99 -2.70
C ALA A 25 -2.21 -7.27 -1.85
N GLU A 26 -1.70 -8.40 -2.33
CA GLU A 26 -1.67 -9.64 -1.57
C GLU A 26 -0.77 -9.56 -0.34
N LYS A 27 0.46 -9.06 -0.51
CA LYS A 27 1.37 -8.79 0.60
C LYS A 27 0.78 -7.74 1.54
N GLY A 28 0.13 -6.73 0.99
CA GLY A 28 -0.53 -5.67 1.74
C GLY A 28 -1.64 -6.18 2.63
N LYS A 29 -2.43 -7.15 2.18
CA LYS A 29 -3.43 -7.82 3.03
C LYS A 29 -2.77 -8.52 4.22
N ALA A 30 -1.70 -9.26 3.97
CA ALA A 30 -0.96 -9.92 5.04
C ALA A 30 -0.34 -8.92 6.03
N ALA A 31 0.26 -7.83 5.52
CA ALA A 31 0.83 -6.76 6.32
C ALA A 31 -0.24 -6.01 7.13
N PHE A 32 -1.41 -5.72 6.55
CA PHE A 32 -2.54 -5.08 7.22
C PHE A 32 -3.00 -5.88 8.46
N VAL A 33 -3.00 -7.20 8.35
CA VAL A 33 -3.30 -8.09 9.47
C VAL A 33 -2.15 -8.14 10.46
N LYS A 34 -0.92 -8.35 9.98
CA LYS A 34 0.29 -8.47 10.79
C LYS A 34 0.53 -7.26 11.70
N PHE A 35 0.33 -6.05 11.16
CA PHE A 35 0.54 -4.81 11.92
C PHE A 35 -0.69 -4.32 12.69
N GLY A 36 -1.77 -5.10 12.71
CA GLY A 36 -2.93 -4.85 13.56
C GLY A 36 -3.87 -3.75 13.08
N CYS A 37 -3.75 -3.28 11.85
CA CYS A 37 -4.62 -2.23 11.28
C CYS A 37 -6.10 -2.64 11.33
N TRP A 38 -6.38 -3.92 11.10
CA TRP A 38 -7.72 -4.50 11.09
C TRP A 38 -8.47 -4.35 12.42
N GLN A 39 -7.77 -4.25 13.55
CA GLN A 39 -8.39 -4.18 14.87
C GLN A 39 -9.27 -2.95 15.03
N CYS A 40 -8.89 -1.85 14.41
CA CYS A 40 -9.69 -0.62 14.41
C CYS A 40 -10.43 -0.40 13.10
N HIS A 41 -9.81 -0.78 11.96
CA HIS A 41 -10.32 -0.44 10.64
C HIS A 41 -11.12 -1.56 9.95
N GLY A 42 -11.28 -2.73 10.62
CA GLY A 42 -11.92 -3.91 10.02
C GLY A 42 -11.02 -4.62 9.01
N PHE A 43 -11.27 -5.90 8.77
CA PHE A 43 -10.40 -6.76 7.94
C PHE A 43 -10.25 -6.30 6.49
N GLN A 44 -11.22 -5.58 5.97
CA GLN A 44 -11.21 -5.01 4.62
C GLN A 44 -11.08 -3.48 4.63
N GLY A 45 -10.65 -2.90 5.74
CA GLY A 45 -10.58 -1.46 5.86
C GLY A 45 -11.94 -0.76 5.78
N GLN A 46 -13.03 -1.50 6.01
CA GLN A 46 -14.41 -0.99 5.94
C GLN A 46 -14.78 -0.08 7.10
N GLY A 47 -13.88 0.05 8.08
CA GLY A 47 -14.14 0.77 9.31
C GLY A 47 -14.78 -0.11 10.38
N SER A 48 -14.96 0.46 11.57
CA SER A 48 -15.59 -0.19 12.71
C SER A 48 -16.51 0.79 13.44
N VAL A 49 -17.70 0.33 13.77
CA VAL A 49 -18.62 1.07 14.64
C VAL A 49 -18.30 0.86 16.13
N ALA A 50 -17.44 -0.12 16.42
CA ALA A 50 -17.06 -0.45 17.79
C ALA A 50 -15.99 0.50 18.36
N THR A 51 -15.27 1.21 17.50
CA THR A 51 -14.25 2.18 17.91
C THR A 51 -14.47 3.53 17.19
N SER A 52 -14.43 4.61 17.94
CA SER A 52 -14.58 5.97 17.40
C SER A 52 -13.48 6.35 16.39
N ASN A 53 -12.34 5.65 16.42
CA ASN A 53 -11.17 5.90 15.58
C ASN A 53 -11.10 4.99 14.35
N GLY A 54 -11.98 4.00 14.24
CA GLY A 54 -11.97 3.02 13.17
C GLY A 54 -12.63 3.52 11.90
N LYS A 55 -12.15 4.62 11.32
CA LYS A 55 -12.66 5.13 10.04
C LYS A 55 -12.47 4.13 8.91
N ALA A 56 -13.39 4.15 7.94
CA ALA A 56 -13.22 3.40 6.71
C ALA A 56 -11.99 3.91 5.93
N LEU A 57 -11.18 2.98 5.45
CA LEU A 57 -9.99 3.25 4.65
C LEU A 57 -10.16 2.82 3.20
N ALA A 58 -11.03 1.84 2.95
CA ALA A 58 -11.33 1.29 1.63
C ALA A 58 -12.81 1.55 1.28
N PRO A 59 -13.14 1.60 -0.02
CA PRO A 59 -12.32 1.29 -1.19
C PRO A 59 -11.45 2.44 -1.68
N ASP A 60 -11.70 3.65 -1.24
CA ASP A 60 -11.03 4.87 -1.73
C ASP A 60 -10.15 5.45 -0.60
N PRO A 61 -8.93 4.90 -0.35
CA PRO A 61 -8.03 5.49 0.63
C PRO A 61 -7.64 6.91 0.22
N MET A 62 -7.38 7.77 1.21
CA MET A 62 -6.86 9.10 0.93
C MET A 62 -5.57 9.03 0.10
N PRO A 63 -5.20 10.11 -0.62
CA PRO A 63 -3.96 10.14 -1.40
C PRO A 63 -2.74 9.71 -0.59
N TRP A 64 -1.81 9.01 -1.25
CA TRP A 64 -0.63 8.39 -0.62
C TRP A 64 0.13 9.28 0.36
N GLU A 65 0.37 10.52 -0.02
CA GLU A 65 1.13 11.46 0.82
C GLU A 65 0.43 11.71 2.16
N GLY A 66 -0.87 11.93 2.14
CA GLY A 66 -1.67 12.09 3.35
C GLY A 66 -1.74 10.81 4.16
N PHE A 67 -1.96 9.68 3.49
CA PHE A 67 -2.03 8.36 4.11
C PHE A 67 -0.72 8.00 4.83
N SER A 68 0.40 8.09 4.13
CA SER A 68 1.70 7.76 4.69
C SER A 68 2.09 8.69 5.84
N THR A 69 1.88 10.00 5.68
CA THR A 69 2.13 10.97 6.74
C THR A 69 1.31 10.67 7.99
N LEU A 70 0.01 10.40 7.83
CA LEU A 70 -0.87 10.12 8.96
C LEU A 70 -0.46 8.85 9.68
N VAL A 71 -0.12 7.78 8.97
CA VAL A 71 0.37 6.53 9.58
C VAL A 71 1.65 6.75 10.37
N ARG A 72 2.55 7.63 9.88
CA ARG A 72 3.85 7.91 10.52
C ARG A 72 3.75 8.85 11.73
N THR A 73 2.79 9.78 11.72
CA THR A 73 2.76 10.90 12.68
C THR A 73 1.49 10.98 13.52
N SER A 74 0.53 10.07 13.35
CA SER A 74 -0.73 10.11 14.09
C SER A 74 -0.51 10.09 15.61
N ASN A 75 -1.27 10.92 16.30
CA ASN A 75 -1.29 11.00 17.77
C ASN A 75 -2.70 11.09 18.35
N THR A 76 -3.73 10.82 17.54
CA THR A 76 -5.14 10.97 17.90
C THR A 76 -5.88 9.63 17.92
N GLY A 77 -5.45 8.73 18.81
CA GLY A 77 -6.07 7.41 18.99
C GLY A 77 -5.51 6.30 18.11
N MET A 78 -4.94 6.61 16.96
CA MET A 78 -4.13 5.69 16.18
C MET A 78 -2.66 5.88 16.56
N PRO A 79 -1.91 4.82 16.95
CA PRO A 79 -0.49 4.95 17.28
C PRO A 79 0.33 5.27 16.01
N PRO A 80 1.40 6.05 16.12
CA PRO A 80 2.30 6.28 14.99
C PRO A 80 3.13 5.03 14.71
N TYR A 81 3.19 4.63 13.45
CA TYR A 81 4.01 3.51 12.98
C TYR A 81 5.30 4.05 12.37
N THR A 82 6.41 3.98 13.10
CA THR A 82 7.72 4.35 12.57
C THR A 82 8.19 3.35 11.50
N GLU A 83 9.17 3.71 10.67
CA GLU A 83 9.73 2.80 9.66
C GLU A 83 10.37 1.54 10.26
N LYS A 84 10.84 1.62 11.51
CA LYS A 84 11.36 0.46 12.24
C LYS A 84 10.28 -0.55 12.59
N VAL A 85 9.06 -0.09 12.82
CA VAL A 85 7.90 -0.94 13.18
C VAL A 85 7.20 -1.42 11.92
N LEU A 86 6.94 -0.52 10.98
CA LEU A 86 6.26 -0.78 9.70
C LEU A 86 7.15 -0.26 8.57
N PRO A 87 7.93 -1.12 7.90
CA PRO A 87 8.76 -0.73 6.77
C PRO A 87 7.98 -0.03 5.65
N ASN A 88 8.66 0.82 4.87
CA ASN A 88 8.01 1.58 3.80
C ASN A 88 7.40 0.67 2.72
N ASP A 89 8.05 -0.44 2.38
CA ASP A 89 7.53 -1.39 1.39
C ASP A 89 6.23 -2.05 1.89
N ASP A 90 6.19 -2.46 3.17
CA ASP A 90 4.98 -3.02 3.78
C ASP A 90 3.84 -1.98 3.82
N LEU A 91 4.16 -0.69 4.08
CA LEU A 91 3.16 0.38 4.05
C LEU A 91 2.62 0.63 2.64
N ALA A 92 3.49 0.60 1.62
CA ALA A 92 3.08 0.71 0.23
C ALA A 92 2.21 -0.47 -0.21
N ASP A 93 2.55 -1.69 0.22
CA ASP A 93 1.75 -2.89 -0.03
C ASP A 93 0.37 -2.78 0.64
N ILE A 94 0.29 -2.30 1.88
CA ILE A 94 -0.98 -2.03 2.59
C ILE A 94 -1.82 -1.04 1.79
N TYR A 95 -1.23 0.03 1.29
CA TYR A 95 -1.96 1.01 0.48
C TYR A 95 -2.51 0.39 -0.81
N ALA A 96 -1.71 -0.41 -1.52
CA ALA A 96 -2.15 -1.15 -2.69
C ALA A 96 -3.31 -2.13 -2.35
N TYR A 97 -3.26 -2.77 -1.20
CA TYR A 97 -4.35 -3.62 -0.73
C TYR A 97 -5.65 -2.82 -0.55
N LEU A 98 -5.61 -1.70 0.16
CA LEU A 98 -6.79 -0.87 0.37
C LEU A 98 -7.40 -0.35 -0.93
N GLN A 99 -6.56 0.00 -1.91
CA GLN A 99 -7.01 0.38 -3.25
C GLN A 99 -7.64 -0.77 -4.04
N SER A 100 -7.22 -2.01 -3.78
CA SER A 100 -7.72 -3.20 -4.49
C SER A 100 -9.12 -3.65 -4.04
N ILE A 101 -9.60 -3.14 -2.91
CA ILE A 101 -10.90 -3.54 -2.35
C ILE A 101 -12.02 -2.90 -3.18
N PRO A 102 -12.94 -3.72 -3.73
CA PRO A 102 -14.02 -3.19 -4.55
C PRO A 102 -15.03 -2.39 -3.70
N LYS A 103 -15.71 -1.45 -4.35
CA LYS A 103 -16.86 -0.77 -3.73
C LYS A 103 -17.93 -1.80 -3.37
N PRO A 104 -18.59 -1.63 -2.20
CA PRO A 104 -19.75 -2.43 -1.87
C PRO A 104 -20.82 -2.30 -2.95
N ALA A 105 -21.61 -3.35 -3.15
CA ALA A 105 -22.78 -3.27 -4.01
C ALA A 105 -23.73 -2.21 -3.47
N ASP A 106 -24.39 -1.47 -4.38
CA ASP A 106 -25.45 -0.55 -3.97
C ASP A 106 -26.56 -1.38 -3.31
N TYR A 107 -26.97 -1.00 -2.10
CA TYR A 107 -28.03 -1.71 -1.38
C TYR A 107 -29.32 -1.82 -2.20
N LYS A 108 -29.58 -0.84 -3.07
CA LYS A 108 -30.72 -0.86 -4.00
C LYS A 108 -30.66 -1.99 -5.03
N SER A 109 -29.45 -2.53 -5.28
CA SER A 109 -29.27 -3.69 -6.17
C SER A 109 -29.49 -5.03 -5.47
N ILE A 110 -29.71 -5.02 -4.14
CA ILE A 110 -29.91 -6.23 -3.33
C ILE A 110 -31.41 -6.39 -3.07
N PRO A 111 -32.10 -7.36 -3.72
CA PRO A 111 -33.56 -7.48 -3.63
C PRO A 111 -34.07 -7.60 -2.18
N LEU A 112 -33.34 -8.29 -1.31
CA LEU A 112 -33.72 -8.48 0.09
C LEU A 112 -33.68 -7.18 0.92
N LEU A 113 -32.98 -6.16 0.49
CA LEU A 113 -32.87 -4.87 1.18
C LEU A 113 -33.82 -3.82 0.61
N ASN A 114 -34.58 -4.13 -0.44
CA ASN A 114 -35.51 -3.25 -1.14
C ASN A 114 -36.96 -3.66 -0.95
N GLN A 115 -37.32 -4.27 0.15
CA GLN A 115 -38.69 -4.65 0.50
C GLN A 115 -39.41 -3.51 1.19
#